data_063bf88f728507825265db7d6700751c
#
_entry.id   063bf88f728507825265db7d6700751c
#
_cell.length_a   1.000
_cell.length_b   1.000
_cell.length_c   1.000
_cell.angle_alpha   90.00
_cell.angle_beta   90.00
_cell.angle_gamma   90.00
#
_symmetry.space_group_name_H-M   'P 1'
#
loop_
_entity.id
_entity.type
_entity.pdbx_description
1 polymer ?
#
loop_
_entity_poly.entity_id
_entity_poly.type
_entity_poly.pdbx_seq_one_letter_code
_entity_poly.pdbx_strand_id
1 'polypeptide(L)'
;MSTEASASSPGLVLPTSLPIPEGYEEALPPWTLDAEAWWILPPVPLPWQAKVLPKGALDPFEEERYRDLQATYTGGLGTIQLIRYHTSPVGPYDELLYVPGNMSYKTGPSSTISGLSVTRIYVSSTASVVNGNIPKQLARFEFTKEDDSDPLSPVIASVYPALLTSTSEFSPEPIFSTRLVPSRRIPNFPLDLARVPHFLLDPRLFQAPLTNSGQGNGLVGTEKWCTIIPSYSGEVRVMYPEPRLSEGKFGDGVGFPDVQPMSVGLWWPTAKILFTPPVILNVFGQPVAEEDKKTK
;
A
#
# COMPACT_ATOMS: atom_id res chain seq x y z
N MET A 1 16.55 -38.36 31.75
CA MET A 1 16.07 -36.97 31.90
C MET A 1 16.76 -36.15 30.84
N SER A 2 16.13 -36.00 29.69
CA SER A 2 16.64 -35.21 28.55
C SER A 2 16.02 -33.83 28.63
N THR A 3 16.81 -32.83 28.89
CA THR A 3 16.43 -31.42 28.87
C THR A 3 16.37 -30.98 27.40
N GLU A 4 15.17 -30.79 26.87
CA GLU A 4 14.95 -30.10 25.59
C GLU A 4 15.34 -28.63 25.77
N ALA A 5 16.36 -28.21 25.05
CA ALA A 5 16.71 -26.81 24.91
C ALA A 5 15.67 -26.15 23.99
N SER A 6 14.82 -25.31 24.55
CA SER A 6 13.96 -24.40 23.81
C SER A 6 14.83 -23.46 23.00
N ALA A 7 14.84 -23.64 21.68
CA ALA A 7 15.45 -22.70 20.76
C ALA A 7 14.59 -21.40 20.77
N SER A 8 15.10 -20.38 21.44
CA SER A 8 14.54 -19.02 21.33
C SER A 8 14.68 -18.54 19.89
N SER A 9 13.57 -18.25 19.24
CA SER A 9 13.55 -17.60 17.91
C SER A 9 14.38 -16.32 17.99
N PRO A 10 15.24 -16.04 16.98
CA PRO A 10 16.00 -14.79 16.96
C PRO A 10 15.02 -13.60 16.99
N GLY A 11 15.27 -12.67 17.91
CA GLY A 11 14.43 -11.49 18.10
C GLY A 11 14.38 -10.66 16.83
N LEU A 12 13.18 -10.44 16.34
CA LEU A 12 12.91 -9.64 15.16
C LEU A 12 13.37 -8.19 15.41
N VAL A 13 14.37 -7.70 14.68
CA VAL A 13 14.72 -6.27 14.68
C VAL A 13 13.76 -5.57 13.73
N LEU A 14 12.70 -5.00 14.29
CA LEU A 14 11.81 -4.13 13.52
C LEU A 14 12.54 -2.84 13.14
N PRO A 15 12.18 -2.24 11.97
CA PRO A 15 12.55 -0.86 11.72
C PRO A 15 12.10 -0.05 12.92
N THR A 16 12.95 0.81 13.45
CA THR A 16 12.57 1.71 14.55
C THR A 16 11.40 2.55 14.09
N SER A 17 10.20 2.06 14.37
CA SER A 17 8.98 2.85 14.30
C SER A 17 9.03 3.89 15.43
N LEU A 18 8.33 4.98 15.27
CA LEU A 18 8.03 5.85 16.39
C LEU A 18 7.33 5.02 17.48
N PRO A 19 7.53 5.37 18.77
CA PRO A 19 6.85 4.66 19.85
C PRO A 19 5.33 4.67 19.58
N ILE A 20 4.69 3.52 19.77
CA ILE A 20 3.24 3.39 19.66
C ILE A 20 2.60 4.36 20.66
N PRO A 21 1.70 5.26 20.22
CA PRO A 21 1.03 6.20 21.11
C PRO A 21 0.22 5.49 22.20
N GLU A 22 0.07 6.16 23.36
CA GLU A 22 -0.77 5.64 24.43
C GLU A 22 -2.19 5.33 23.94
N GLY A 23 -2.72 4.17 24.34
CA GLY A 23 -4.05 3.70 23.92
C GLY A 23 -4.07 2.80 22.69
N TYR A 24 -2.91 2.56 22.06
CA TYR A 24 -2.78 1.58 20.96
C TYR A 24 -1.85 0.44 21.35
N GLU A 25 -2.20 -0.76 20.91
CA GLU A 25 -1.35 -1.94 21.05
C GLU A 25 -0.39 -2.06 19.86
N GLU A 26 0.82 -2.51 20.11
CA GLU A 26 1.78 -2.84 19.07
C GLU A 26 1.41 -4.18 18.41
N ALA A 27 1.25 -4.17 17.10
CA ALA A 27 0.94 -5.34 16.31
C ALA A 27 2.13 -5.73 15.43
N LEU A 28 2.92 -6.67 15.92
CA LEU A 28 4.12 -7.13 15.21
C LEU A 28 3.77 -8.05 14.03
N PRO A 29 4.53 -7.96 12.91
CA PRO A 29 4.40 -8.94 11.83
C PRO A 29 4.92 -10.33 12.29
N PRO A 30 4.52 -11.43 11.61
CA PRO A 30 3.76 -11.45 10.36
C PRO A 30 2.27 -11.19 10.57
N TRP A 31 1.64 -10.52 9.57
CA TRP A 31 0.19 -10.33 9.57
C TRP A 31 -0.45 -11.25 8.54
N THR A 32 -1.42 -12.04 8.99
CA THR A 32 -2.29 -12.84 8.12
C THR A 32 -3.68 -12.22 8.14
N LEU A 33 -4.18 -11.88 6.97
CA LEU A 33 -5.35 -11.04 6.78
C LEU A 33 -6.33 -11.73 5.84
N ASP A 34 -7.61 -11.72 6.20
CA ASP A 34 -8.69 -12.05 5.28
C ASP A 34 -9.29 -10.74 4.77
N ALA A 35 -9.46 -10.64 3.46
CA ALA A 35 -9.87 -9.39 2.83
C ALA A 35 -10.72 -9.61 1.57
N GLU A 36 -11.43 -8.56 1.17
CA GLU A 36 -11.90 -8.33 -0.19
C GLU A 36 -11.01 -7.26 -0.82
N ALA A 37 -10.55 -7.47 -2.06
CA ALA A 37 -9.61 -6.54 -2.68
C ALA A 37 -9.91 -6.30 -4.17
N TRP A 38 -9.72 -5.05 -4.62
CA TRP A 38 -9.82 -4.64 -6.01
C TRP A 38 -8.52 -3.99 -6.44
N TRP A 39 -7.94 -4.52 -7.52
CA TRP A 39 -6.76 -3.94 -8.16
C TRP A 39 -7.16 -3.32 -9.49
N ILE A 40 -6.99 -2.02 -9.60
CA ILE A 40 -7.20 -1.25 -10.80
C ILE A 40 -5.85 -1.02 -11.46
N LEU A 41 -5.73 -1.31 -12.75
CA LEU A 41 -4.45 -1.23 -13.45
C LEU A 41 -4.31 0.15 -14.12
N PRO A 42 -3.36 1.01 -13.71
CA PRO A 42 -3.02 2.22 -14.46
C PRO A 42 -2.28 1.86 -15.75
N PRO A 43 -2.31 2.78 -16.76
CA PRO A 43 -1.56 2.57 -17.98
C PRO A 43 -0.07 2.44 -17.71
N VAL A 44 0.59 1.49 -18.37
CA VAL A 44 2.05 1.39 -18.35
C VAL A 44 2.62 2.34 -19.41
N PRO A 45 3.46 3.32 -19.02
CA PRO A 45 4.07 4.21 -20.00
C PRO A 45 4.90 3.43 -21.00
N LEU A 46 4.72 3.71 -22.30
CA LEU A 46 5.52 3.12 -23.35
C LEU A 46 6.98 3.58 -23.23
N PRO A 47 7.96 2.80 -23.75
CA PRO A 47 9.39 3.12 -23.58
C PRO A 47 9.80 4.52 -24.02
N TRP A 48 9.12 5.07 -25.04
CA TRP A 48 9.38 6.40 -25.61
C TRP A 48 8.56 7.53 -24.99
N GLN A 49 7.61 7.22 -24.10
CA GLN A 49 6.83 8.24 -23.39
C GLN A 49 7.61 8.83 -22.23
N ALA A 50 7.38 10.11 -21.96
CA ALA A 50 7.90 10.76 -20.76
C ALA A 50 7.35 10.05 -19.51
N LYS A 51 8.26 9.69 -18.62
CA LYS A 51 7.93 9.03 -17.36
C LYS A 51 7.72 10.10 -16.29
N VAL A 52 6.50 10.62 -16.24
CA VAL A 52 6.10 11.67 -15.30
C VAL A 52 5.02 11.10 -14.37
N LEU A 53 5.19 11.33 -13.09
CA LEU A 53 4.15 11.00 -12.12
C LEU A 53 2.90 11.85 -12.40
N PRO A 54 1.70 11.26 -12.33
CA PRO A 54 0.47 12.04 -12.45
C PRO A 54 0.36 13.02 -11.28
N LYS A 55 -0.37 14.11 -11.52
CA LYS A 55 -0.65 15.12 -10.50
C LYS A 55 -1.35 14.45 -9.32
N GLY A 56 -0.93 14.77 -8.08
CA GLY A 56 -1.45 14.16 -6.86
C GLY A 56 -0.85 12.78 -6.51
N ALA A 57 0.13 12.29 -7.28
CA ALA A 57 0.75 10.98 -7.03
C ALA A 57 1.64 10.94 -5.77
N LEU A 58 2.25 12.06 -5.41
CA LEU A 58 3.08 12.16 -4.22
C LEU A 58 2.30 12.79 -3.07
N ASP A 59 2.57 12.31 -1.86
CA ASP A 59 2.09 12.97 -0.67
C ASP A 59 2.89 14.25 -0.41
N PRO A 60 2.24 15.41 -0.15
CA PRO A 60 2.96 16.66 0.13
C PRO A 60 3.96 16.58 1.28
N PHE A 61 3.71 15.75 2.30
CA PHE A 61 4.64 15.55 3.40
C PHE A 61 5.86 14.72 3.02
N GLU A 62 5.78 13.95 1.94
CA GLU A 62 6.88 13.15 1.44
C GLU A 62 7.63 13.85 0.29
N GLU A 63 7.07 14.89 -0.33
CA GLU A 63 7.65 15.57 -1.51
C GLU A 63 9.07 16.09 -1.26
N GLU A 64 9.36 16.65 -0.09
CA GLU A 64 10.69 17.11 0.27
C GLU A 64 11.67 15.94 0.27
N ARG A 65 11.29 14.82 0.91
CA ARG A 65 12.11 13.62 0.95
C ARG A 65 12.36 13.02 -0.43
N TYR A 66 11.34 12.99 -1.29
CA TYR A 66 11.50 12.55 -2.68
C TYR A 66 12.48 13.45 -3.44
N ARG A 67 12.44 14.76 -3.21
CA ARG A 67 13.37 15.74 -3.80
C ARG A 67 14.80 15.53 -3.31
N ASP A 68 15.01 15.34 -2.02
CA ASP A 68 16.32 15.08 -1.43
C ASP A 68 16.97 13.81 -1.99
N LEU A 69 16.17 12.77 -2.17
CA LEU A 69 16.61 11.50 -2.75
C LEU A 69 16.67 11.53 -4.28
N GLN A 70 16.43 12.69 -4.90
CA GLN A 70 16.35 12.83 -6.35
C GLN A 70 15.49 11.72 -6.97
N ALA A 71 14.34 11.46 -6.36
CA ALA A 71 13.46 10.40 -6.77
C ALA A 71 12.93 10.62 -8.18
N THR A 72 12.96 9.57 -8.98
CA THR A 72 12.47 9.61 -10.37
C THR A 72 11.55 8.42 -10.62
N TYR A 73 10.44 8.67 -11.32
CA TYR A 73 9.57 7.62 -11.81
C TYR A 73 10.19 6.98 -13.06
N THR A 74 10.37 5.67 -13.04
CA THR A 74 11.04 4.94 -14.13
C THR A 74 10.06 4.08 -14.96
N GLY A 75 8.76 4.14 -14.65
CA GLY A 75 7.71 3.38 -15.34
C GLY A 75 7.48 2.00 -14.70
N GLY A 76 6.97 1.06 -15.48
CA GLY A 76 6.63 -0.28 -15.00
C GLY A 76 5.15 -0.43 -14.65
N LEU A 77 4.77 -1.63 -14.22
CA LEU A 77 3.40 -1.95 -13.85
C LEU A 77 3.10 -1.38 -12.47
N GLY A 78 2.14 -0.46 -12.42
CA GLY A 78 1.60 0.07 -11.17
C GLY A 78 0.24 -0.52 -10.84
N THR A 79 -0.31 -0.15 -9.68
CA THR A 79 -1.67 -0.52 -9.25
C THR A 79 -2.31 0.57 -8.41
N ILE A 80 -3.63 0.73 -8.55
CA ILE A 80 -4.48 1.31 -7.51
C ILE A 80 -5.15 0.14 -6.81
N GLN A 81 -5.06 0.07 -5.50
CA GLN A 81 -5.65 -1.04 -4.76
C GLN A 81 -6.64 -0.48 -3.72
N LEU A 82 -7.86 -1.00 -3.75
CA LEU A 82 -8.84 -0.87 -2.68
C LEU A 82 -8.89 -2.21 -1.96
N ILE A 83 -8.82 -2.19 -0.64
CA ILE A 83 -8.80 -3.41 0.17
C ILE A 83 -9.69 -3.21 1.39
N ARG A 84 -10.54 -4.18 1.66
CA ARG A 84 -11.36 -4.26 2.86
C ARG A 84 -10.87 -5.44 3.69
N TYR A 85 -10.11 -5.16 4.71
CA TYR A 85 -9.62 -6.19 5.64
C TYR A 85 -10.74 -6.56 6.61
N HIS A 86 -11.21 -7.79 6.53
CA HIS A 86 -12.21 -8.33 7.45
C HIS A 86 -11.59 -8.72 8.77
N THR A 87 -10.32 -9.20 8.72
CA THR A 87 -9.53 -9.55 9.90
C THR A 87 -8.12 -9.00 9.76
N SER A 88 -7.60 -8.44 10.87
CA SER A 88 -6.20 -8.04 11.00
C SER A 88 -5.79 -7.98 12.47
N PRO A 89 -4.48 -7.95 12.80
CA PRO A 89 -4.02 -7.75 14.18
C PRO A 89 -4.46 -6.43 14.82
N VAL A 90 -4.87 -5.45 14.01
CA VAL A 90 -5.35 -4.13 14.47
C VAL A 90 -6.88 -3.96 14.29
N GLY A 91 -7.61 -5.07 14.09
CA GLY A 91 -9.03 -5.08 13.78
C GLY A 91 -9.34 -4.89 12.30
N PRO A 92 -10.62 -4.92 11.90
CA PRO A 92 -11.04 -4.68 10.53
C PRO A 92 -10.79 -3.23 10.13
N TYR A 93 -10.36 -3.02 8.87
CA TYR A 93 -10.20 -1.67 8.31
C TYR A 93 -10.20 -1.71 6.77
N ASP A 94 -10.37 -0.54 6.16
CA ASP A 94 -10.30 -0.35 4.72
C ASP A 94 -9.02 0.39 4.33
N GLU A 95 -8.52 0.14 3.12
CA GLU A 95 -7.28 0.73 2.60
C GLU A 95 -7.43 1.10 1.12
N LEU A 96 -6.90 2.27 0.75
CA LEU A 96 -6.68 2.70 -0.62
C LEU A 96 -5.20 3.02 -0.78
N LEU A 97 -4.53 2.37 -1.73
CA LEU A 97 -3.14 2.68 -2.03
C LEU A 97 -2.88 2.86 -3.53
N TYR A 98 -1.84 3.65 -3.84
CA TYR A 98 -1.35 3.86 -5.19
C TYR A 98 0.13 3.50 -5.29
N VAL A 99 0.41 2.59 -6.20
CA VAL A 99 1.75 2.23 -6.64
C VAL A 99 1.88 2.70 -8.09
N PRO A 100 2.63 3.77 -8.40
CA PRO A 100 2.75 4.27 -9.77
C PRO A 100 3.48 3.29 -10.70
N GLY A 101 4.30 2.44 -10.15
CA GLY A 101 5.27 1.56 -10.78
C GLY A 101 6.63 1.70 -10.12
N ASN A 102 7.70 1.55 -10.87
CA ASN A 102 9.05 1.64 -10.34
C ASN A 102 9.48 3.10 -10.11
N MET A 103 10.00 3.33 -8.93
CA MET A 103 10.70 4.56 -8.55
C MET A 103 12.19 4.28 -8.44
N SER A 104 13.01 5.29 -8.65
CA SER A 104 14.47 5.24 -8.47
C SER A 104 14.90 6.37 -7.56
N TYR A 105 15.70 6.06 -6.55
CA TYR A 105 16.12 6.97 -5.48
C TYR A 105 17.63 6.99 -5.38
N LYS A 106 18.25 8.15 -5.36
CA LYS A 106 19.68 8.29 -5.08
C LYS A 106 19.92 8.20 -3.57
N THR A 107 20.75 7.25 -3.17
CA THR A 107 21.11 7.00 -1.76
C THR A 107 22.56 7.36 -1.46
N GLY A 108 23.34 7.72 -2.48
CA GLY A 108 24.72 8.16 -2.38
C GLY A 108 25.28 8.57 -3.74
N PRO A 109 26.56 8.98 -3.84
CA PRO A 109 27.18 9.43 -5.09
C PRO A 109 27.11 8.42 -6.24
N SER A 110 27.20 7.14 -5.91
CA SER A 110 27.20 6.04 -6.89
C SER A 110 26.19 4.95 -6.53
N SER A 111 25.25 5.21 -5.61
CA SER A 111 24.27 4.22 -5.17
C SER A 111 22.84 4.69 -5.46
N THR A 112 22.03 3.72 -5.88
CA THR A 112 20.63 3.94 -6.24
C THR A 112 19.82 2.73 -5.79
N ILE A 113 18.66 2.97 -5.17
CA ILE A 113 17.65 1.95 -4.91
C ILE A 113 16.51 2.16 -5.91
N SER A 114 16.05 1.08 -6.54
CA SER A 114 14.96 1.14 -7.51
C SER A 114 14.00 -0.02 -7.31
N GLY A 115 12.71 0.25 -7.51
CA GLY A 115 11.65 -0.76 -7.44
C GLY A 115 10.28 -0.14 -7.27
N LEU A 116 9.28 -0.99 -7.07
CA LEU A 116 7.93 -0.53 -6.78
C LEU A 116 7.90 0.24 -5.46
N SER A 117 7.15 1.33 -5.42
CA SER A 117 6.98 2.14 -4.19
C SER A 117 5.53 2.57 -4.05
N VAL A 118 5.02 2.54 -2.83
CA VAL A 118 3.73 3.15 -2.51
C VAL A 118 3.94 4.65 -2.36
N THR A 119 3.20 5.46 -3.11
CA THR A 119 3.33 6.92 -3.08
C THR A 119 2.09 7.63 -2.51
N ARG A 120 0.99 6.91 -2.36
CA ARG A 120 -0.22 7.35 -1.65
C ARG A 120 -0.83 6.16 -0.94
N ILE A 121 -1.23 6.35 0.31
CA ILE A 121 -1.95 5.32 1.07
C ILE A 121 -2.87 5.95 2.12
N TYR A 122 -4.10 5.49 2.14
CA TYR A 122 -5.14 5.89 3.08
C TYR A 122 -5.71 4.67 3.77
N VAL A 123 -6.03 4.78 5.04
CA VAL A 123 -6.64 3.71 5.84
C VAL A 123 -7.78 4.25 6.70
N SER A 124 -8.75 3.40 7.03
CA SER A 124 -9.88 3.79 7.90
C SER A 124 -9.60 3.62 9.40
N SER A 125 -8.42 3.14 9.78
CA SER A 125 -8.06 2.81 11.15
C SER A 125 -6.80 3.52 11.62
N THR A 126 -6.90 4.28 12.72
CA THR A 126 -5.73 4.88 13.37
C THR A 126 -4.77 3.82 13.90
N ALA A 127 -5.27 2.67 14.37
CA ALA A 127 -4.42 1.55 14.79
C ALA A 127 -3.57 1.02 13.62
N SER A 128 -4.11 0.99 12.38
CA SER A 128 -3.33 0.66 11.18
C SER A 128 -2.31 1.75 10.84
N VAL A 129 -2.61 3.03 11.08
CA VAL A 129 -1.65 4.13 10.88
C VAL A 129 -0.44 3.95 11.78
N VAL A 130 -0.66 3.79 13.09
CA VAL A 130 0.43 3.74 14.09
C VAL A 130 1.26 2.46 14.03
N ASN A 131 0.70 1.37 13.50
CA ASN A 131 1.39 0.09 13.31
C ASN A 131 1.98 -0.09 11.91
N GLY A 132 1.84 0.92 11.03
CA GLY A 132 2.29 0.82 9.64
C GLY A 132 3.79 1.05 9.48
N ASN A 133 4.40 0.29 8.54
CA ASN A 133 5.78 0.52 8.10
C ASN A 133 5.84 1.39 6.84
N ILE A 134 4.70 1.77 6.29
CA ILE A 134 4.53 2.69 5.17
C ILE A 134 3.75 3.89 5.70
N PRO A 135 4.14 5.14 5.39
CA PRO A 135 3.39 6.33 5.79
C PRO A 135 1.94 6.26 5.30
N LYS A 136 0.98 6.42 6.21
CA LYS A 136 -0.45 6.29 5.93
C LYS A 136 -1.22 7.50 6.42
N GLN A 137 -2.24 7.89 5.66
CA GLN A 137 -3.20 8.91 6.06
C GLN A 137 -4.53 8.28 6.48
N LEU A 138 -5.21 8.93 7.41
CA LEU A 138 -6.55 8.49 7.83
C LEU A 138 -7.58 8.97 6.81
N ALA A 139 -8.54 8.10 6.49
CA ALA A 139 -9.66 8.42 5.62
C ALA A 139 -10.94 7.66 6.02
N ARG A 140 -12.09 8.19 5.65
CA ARG A 140 -13.36 7.51 5.71
C ARG A 140 -13.61 6.83 4.35
N PHE A 141 -14.06 5.58 4.40
CA PHE A 141 -14.40 4.79 3.23
C PHE A 141 -15.90 4.52 3.18
N GLU A 142 -16.44 4.59 1.98
CA GLU A 142 -17.81 4.20 1.70
C GLU A 142 -17.84 3.17 0.58
N PHE A 143 -18.51 2.05 0.82
CA PHE A 143 -18.75 1.02 -0.17
C PHE A 143 -20.26 0.78 -0.24
N THR A 144 -20.84 1.06 -1.40
CA THR A 144 -22.26 0.87 -1.66
C THR A 144 -22.45 -0.14 -2.77
N LYS A 145 -23.06 -1.26 -2.46
CA LYS A 145 -23.46 -2.26 -3.46
C LYS A 145 -24.78 -1.84 -4.10
N GLU A 146 -24.91 -1.94 -5.41
CA GLU A 146 -26.11 -1.52 -6.12
C GLU A 146 -27.30 -2.46 -5.90
N ASP A 147 -27.04 -3.76 -5.73
CA ASP A 147 -28.02 -4.80 -5.40
C ASP A 147 -27.40 -5.82 -4.46
N ASP A 148 -27.84 -5.83 -3.21
CA ASP A 148 -27.32 -6.74 -2.19
C ASP A 148 -27.65 -8.21 -2.45
N SER A 149 -28.69 -8.47 -3.22
CA SER A 149 -29.12 -9.84 -3.57
C SER A 149 -28.27 -10.48 -4.68
N ASP A 150 -27.55 -9.66 -5.47
CA ASP A 150 -26.69 -10.14 -6.56
C ASP A 150 -25.21 -10.19 -6.12
N PRO A 151 -24.57 -11.36 -6.03
CA PRO A 151 -23.15 -11.48 -5.69
C PRO A 151 -22.21 -10.74 -6.65
N LEU A 152 -22.64 -10.51 -7.90
CA LEU A 152 -21.88 -9.81 -8.94
C LEU A 152 -22.41 -8.38 -9.18
N SER A 153 -23.17 -7.84 -8.25
CA SER A 153 -23.58 -6.45 -8.32
C SER A 153 -22.39 -5.51 -8.28
N PRO A 154 -22.40 -4.43 -9.06
CA PRO A 154 -21.38 -3.39 -8.96
C PRO A 154 -21.32 -2.79 -7.56
N VAL A 155 -20.09 -2.39 -7.15
CA VAL A 155 -19.82 -1.70 -5.91
C VAL A 155 -19.31 -0.30 -6.23
N ILE A 156 -19.90 0.72 -5.62
CA ILE A 156 -19.39 2.08 -5.63
C ILE A 156 -18.49 2.26 -4.41
N ALA A 157 -17.23 2.63 -4.63
CA ALA A 157 -16.28 2.92 -3.59
C ALA A 157 -15.90 4.40 -3.62
N SER A 158 -15.91 5.07 -2.46
CA SER A 158 -15.51 6.48 -2.31
C SER A 158 -14.64 6.66 -1.06
N VAL A 159 -13.61 7.51 -1.16
CA VAL A 159 -12.64 7.73 -0.08
C VAL A 159 -12.53 9.22 0.22
N TYR A 160 -12.71 9.57 1.49
CA TYR A 160 -12.75 10.93 2.01
C TYR A 160 -11.63 11.11 3.04
N PRO A 161 -10.60 11.94 2.77
CA PRO A 161 -9.47 12.10 3.69
C PRO A 161 -9.88 12.79 4.98
N ALA A 162 -9.21 12.49 6.09
CA ALA A 162 -9.33 13.24 7.31
C ALA A 162 -8.86 14.69 7.10
N LEU A 163 -9.52 15.63 7.77
CA LEU A 163 -9.09 17.02 7.77
C LEU A 163 -7.82 17.19 8.58
N LEU A 164 -6.93 18.09 8.15
CA LEU A 164 -5.63 18.34 8.79
C LEU A 164 -5.73 18.73 10.27
N THR A 165 -6.87 19.24 10.68
CA THR A 165 -7.12 19.73 12.04
C THR A 165 -7.77 18.70 12.97
N SER A 166 -8.18 17.55 12.45
CA SER A 166 -8.95 16.57 13.22
C SER A 166 -8.81 15.16 12.63
N THR A 167 -8.71 14.17 13.50
CA THR A 167 -8.76 12.74 13.11
C THR A 167 -10.18 12.19 13.08
N SER A 168 -11.17 12.97 13.47
CA SER A 168 -12.59 12.59 13.51
C SER A 168 -13.45 13.28 12.44
N GLU A 169 -12.92 14.31 11.79
CA GLU A 169 -13.60 15.03 10.72
C GLU A 169 -12.98 14.72 9.37
N PHE A 170 -13.83 14.45 8.39
CA PHE A 170 -13.43 14.07 7.05
C PHE A 170 -13.92 15.09 6.03
N SER A 171 -13.19 15.20 4.91
CA SER A 171 -13.61 16.00 3.78
C SER A 171 -15.05 15.65 3.36
N PRO A 172 -15.88 16.63 2.99
CA PRO A 172 -17.18 16.37 2.39
C PRO A 172 -17.09 15.81 0.97
N GLU A 173 -15.97 16.11 0.28
CA GLU A 173 -15.73 15.66 -1.09
C GLU A 173 -14.72 14.51 -1.10
N PRO A 174 -14.98 13.45 -1.90
CA PRO A 174 -14.06 12.35 -2.03
C PRO A 174 -12.84 12.73 -2.87
N ILE A 175 -11.65 12.25 -2.47
CA ILE A 175 -10.42 12.33 -3.25
C ILE A 175 -10.32 11.24 -4.31
N PHE A 176 -11.08 10.16 -4.13
CA PHE A 176 -11.15 9.02 -5.04
C PHE A 176 -12.55 8.45 -5.04
N SER A 177 -13.09 8.17 -6.23
CA SER A 177 -14.37 7.46 -6.36
C SER A 177 -14.44 6.65 -7.66
N THR A 178 -14.94 5.43 -7.54
CA THR A 178 -15.07 4.49 -8.66
C THR A 178 -16.28 3.59 -8.49
N ARG A 179 -16.84 3.14 -9.63
CA ARG A 179 -17.79 2.04 -9.71
C ARG A 179 -17.06 0.81 -10.21
N LEU A 180 -17.08 -0.26 -9.46
CA LEU A 180 -16.36 -1.51 -9.70
C LEU A 180 -17.35 -2.55 -10.22
N VAL A 181 -17.23 -2.93 -11.48
CA VAL A 181 -18.19 -3.81 -12.17
C VAL A 181 -17.58 -5.19 -12.39
N PRO A 182 -17.95 -6.23 -11.62
CA PRO A 182 -17.46 -7.59 -11.87
C PRO A 182 -17.88 -8.13 -13.24
N SER A 183 -16.96 -8.79 -13.92
CA SER A 183 -17.29 -9.46 -15.17
C SER A 183 -18.28 -10.61 -14.97
N ARG A 184 -19.39 -10.60 -15.68
CA ARG A 184 -20.35 -11.71 -15.69
C ARG A 184 -19.97 -12.80 -16.69
N ARG A 185 -19.05 -12.51 -17.62
CA ARG A 185 -18.67 -13.43 -18.71
C ARG A 185 -17.43 -14.25 -18.35
N ILE A 186 -16.51 -13.68 -17.60
CA ILE A 186 -15.26 -14.33 -17.22
C ILE A 186 -15.46 -14.94 -15.83
N PRO A 187 -15.33 -16.28 -15.68
CA PRO A 187 -15.46 -16.92 -14.37
C PRO A 187 -14.28 -16.56 -13.46
N ASN A 188 -14.41 -16.87 -12.18
CA ASN A 188 -13.28 -16.80 -11.25
C ASN A 188 -12.19 -17.77 -11.67
N PHE A 189 -10.95 -17.40 -11.37
CA PHE A 189 -9.77 -18.25 -11.53
C PHE A 189 -8.84 -18.07 -10.32
N PRO A 190 -8.10 -19.13 -9.92
CA PRO A 190 -7.19 -19.04 -8.81
C PRO A 190 -5.96 -18.20 -9.18
N LEU A 191 -5.53 -17.32 -8.28
CA LEU A 191 -4.29 -16.54 -8.43
C LEU A 191 -3.56 -16.52 -7.09
N ASP A 192 -2.27 -16.90 -7.14
CA ASP A 192 -1.35 -16.84 -6.02
C ASP A 192 -0.12 -16.08 -6.47
N LEU A 193 0.04 -14.83 -5.96
CA LEU A 193 1.15 -13.95 -6.37
C LEU A 193 2.51 -14.48 -5.93
N ALA A 194 2.58 -15.30 -4.88
CA ALA A 194 3.82 -15.93 -4.48
C ALA A 194 4.37 -16.94 -5.51
N ARG A 195 3.50 -17.43 -6.43
CA ARG A 195 3.88 -18.35 -7.50
C ARG A 195 4.16 -17.65 -8.83
N VAL A 196 3.90 -16.35 -8.92
CA VAL A 196 4.22 -15.59 -10.13
C VAL A 196 5.74 -15.42 -10.21
N PRO A 197 6.38 -15.76 -11.33
CA PRO A 197 7.82 -15.59 -11.47
C PRO A 197 8.23 -14.12 -11.29
N HIS A 198 9.28 -13.88 -10.50
CA HIS A 198 9.76 -12.53 -10.16
C HIS A 198 10.15 -11.68 -11.39
N PHE A 199 10.51 -12.29 -12.50
CA PHE A 199 10.80 -11.54 -13.72
C PHE A 199 9.54 -10.98 -14.41
N LEU A 200 8.35 -11.52 -14.08
CA LEU A 200 7.06 -11.02 -14.56
C LEU A 200 6.47 -9.99 -13.59
N LEU A 201 6.60 -10.25 -12.31
CA LEU A 201 6.11 -9.37 -11.24
C LEU A 201 7.04 -9.48 -10.03
N ASP A 202 7.76 -8.41 -9.72
CA ASP A 202 8.48 -8.29 -8.46
C ASP A 202 7.55 -7.61 -7.43
N PRO A 203 7.05 -8.35 -6.43
CA PRO A 203 6.09 -7.80 -5.47
C PRO A 203 6.74 -6.94 -4.38
N ARG A 204 8.07 -6.78 -4.40
CA ARG A 204 8.78 -6.00 -3.38
C ARG A 204 8.43 -4.52 -3.48
N LEU A 205 7.89 -3.98 -2.40
CA LEU A 205 7.59 -2.57 -2.24
C LEU A 205 8.74 -1.92 -1.47
N PHE A 206 9.47 -1.04 -2.12
CA PHE A 206 10.55 -0.28 -1.51
C PHE A 206 9.99 0.99 -0.87
N GLN A 207 10.29 1.18 0.40
CA GLN A 207 9.87 2.36 1.15
C GLN A 207 11.08 3.18 1.58
N ALA A 208 11.11 4.44 1.16
CA ALA A 208 12.10 5.40 1.59
C ALA A 208 11.88 5.79 3.07
N PRO A 209 12.94 6.14 3.82
CA PRO A 209 12.80 6.63 5.18
C PRO A 209 12.03 7.95 5.19
N LEU A 210 11.11 8.10 6.16
CA LEU A 210 10.39 9.32 6.45
C LEU A 210 10.81 9.81 7.84
N THR A 211 11.55 10.91 7.89
CA THR A 211 12.17 11.41 9.12
C THR A 211 11.27 12.35 9.94
N ASN A 212 10.25 12.95 9.33
CA ASN A 212 9.33 13.90 9.96
C ASN A 212 7.92 13.32 10.15
N SER A 213 7.84 12.03 10.43
CA SER A 213 6.57 11.35 10.67
C SER A 213 5.88 11.83 11.96
N GLY A 214 4.55 11.91 11.94
CA GLY A 214 3.74 12.14 13.14
C GLY A 214 3.33 13.59 13.38
N GLN A 215 3.61 14.53 12.51
CA GLN A 215 3.08 15.88 12.62
C GLN A 215 1.72 16.01 11.91
N GLY A 216 0.66 15.83 12.66
CA GLY A 216 -0.68 16.32 12.32
C GLY A 216 -1.62 15.31 11.66
N ASN A 217 -1.19 14.41 10.76
CA ASN A 217 -2.12 13.60 9.93
C ASN A 217 -2.00 12.10 10.09
N GLY A 218 -1.31 11.67 11.13
CA GLY A 218 -1.13 10.24 11.34
C GLY A 218 -0.10 9.58 10.43
N LEU A 219 0.62 10.30 9.57
CA LEU A 219 1.72 9.72 8.81
C LEU A 219 2.80 9.21 9.77
N VAL A 220 2.90 7.91 9.88
CA VAL A 220 3.95 7.22 10.62
C VAL A 220 4.78 6.46 9.62
N GLY A 221 6.07 6.75 9.58
CA GLY A 221 7.04 6.09 8.72
C GLY A 221 8.18 5.49 9.51
N THR A 222 9.20 5.03 8.83
CA THR A 222 10.43 4.54 9.44
C THR A 222 11.60 5.44 9.06
N GLU A 223 12.63 5.50 9.92
CA GLU A 223 13.86 6.23 9.63
C GLU A 223 14.81 5.46 8.69
N LYS A 224 14.46 4.24 8.31
CA LYS A 224 15.31 3.34 7.53
C LYS A 224 14.64 2.96 6.22
N TRP A 225 15.47 2.71 5.21
CA TRP A 225 15.03 2.02 4.02
C TRP A 225 14.50 0.64 4.38
N CYS A 226 13.34 0.29 3.87
CA CYS A 226 12.81 -1.06 4.04
C CYS A 226 12.15 -1.57 2.77
N THR A 227 12.01 -2.89 2.71
CA THR A 227 11.23 -3.58 1.69
C THR A 227 10.14 -4.39 2.36
N ILE A 228 8.93 -4.27 1.84
CA ILE A 228 7.75 -5.02 2.27
C ILE A 228 7.33 -5.91 1.11
N ILE A 229 7.01 -7.16 1.42
CA ILE A 229 6.62 -8.16 0.42
C ILE A 229 5.23 -8.67 0.76
N PRO A 230 4.16 -8.06 0.22
CA PRO A 230 2.82 -8.60 0.37
C PRO A 230 2.64 -9.83 -0.51
N SER A 231 2.00 -10.87 0.03
CA SER A 231 1.58 -12.04 -0.73
C SER A 231 0.06 -12.11 -0.75
N TYR A 232 -0.52 -12.22 -1.95
CA TYR A 232 -1.96 -12.34 -2.18
C TYR A 232 -2.27 -13.70 -2.77
N SER A 233 -3.29 -14.36 -2.24
CA SER A 233 -3.82 -15.61 -2.79
C SER A 233 -5.33 -15.66 -2.68
N GLY A 234 -5.98 -16.36 -3.61
CA GLY A 234 -7.44 -16.55 -3.61
C GLY A 234 -8.02 -16.67 -5.02
N GLU A 235 -9.33 -16.71 -5.07
CA GLU A 235 -10.09 -16.65 -6.32
C GLU A 235 -10.18 -15.20 -6.80
N VAL A 236 -9.94 -15.01 -8.10
CA VAL A 236 -9.91 -13.69 -8.74
C VAL A 236 -10.93 -13.63 -9.87
N ARG A 237 -11.57 -12.48 -10.02
CA ARG A 237 -12.44 -12.16 -11.13
C ARG A 237 -11.96 -10.91 -11.86
N VAL A 238 -12.08 -10.89 -13.16
CA VAL A 238 -11.91 -9.65 -13.93
C VAL A 238 -13.03 -8.68 -13.57
N MET A 239 -12.70 -7.42 -13.40
CA MET A 239 -13.66 -6.34 -13.17
C MET A 239 -13.32 -5.11 -14.01
N TYR A 240 -14.30 -4.24 -14.19
CA TYR A 240 -14.20 -3.02 -14.99
C TYR A 240 -14.42 -1.82 -14.09
N PRO A 241 -13.37 -1.02 -13.81
CA PRO A 241 -13.51 0.20 -13.03
C PRO A 241 -14.09 1.32 -13.89
N GLU A 242 -15.03 2.07 -13.34
CA GLU A 242 -15.64 3.23 -13.97
C GLU A 242 -15.41 4.46 -13.08
N PRO A 243 -14.95 5.61 -13.63
CA PRO A 243 -14.71 6.84 -12.86
C PRO A 243 -16.02 7.44 -12.35
N ARG A 244 -15.98 8.05 -11.18
CA ARG A 244 -17.15 8.65 -10.53
C ARG A 244 -16.97 10.10 -10.12
N LEU A 245 -15.76 10.64 -10.12
CA LEU A 245 -15.51 12.05 -9.88
C LEU A 245 -15.91 12.90 -11.11
N SER A 246 -15.97 14.21 -10.92
CA SER A 246 -16.22 15.16 -11.99
C SER A 246 -15.25 14.97 -13.15
N GLU A 247 -15.67 15.28 -14.37
CA GLU A 247 -14.88 15.13 -15.59
C GLU A 247 -14.46 13.68 -15.91
N GLY A 248 -15.12 12.67 -15.31
CA GLY A 248 -14.82 11.27 -15.57
C GLY A 248 -13.48 10.84 -14.97
N LYS A 249 -13.11 11.37 -13.82
CA LYS A 249 -11.86 11.07 -13.11
C LYS A 249 -12.05 10.04 -12.01
N PHE A 250 -10.98 9.35 -11.66
CA PHE A 250 -10.90 8.44 -10.52
C PHE A 250 -10.38 9.16 -9.27
N GLY A 251 -9.33 9.97 -9.41
CA GLY A 251 -8.73 10.80 -8.37
C GLY A 251 -8.89 12.29 -8.66
N ASP A 252 -8.80 13.11 -7.60
CA ASP A 252 -8.99 14.56 -7.65
C ASP A 252 -7.75 15.33 -8.16
N GLY A 253 -6.61 14.65 -8.32
CA GLY A 253 -5.32 15.24 -8.69
C GLY A 253 -4.64 16.05 -7.57
N VAL A 254 -5.12 15.96 -6.34
CA VAL A 254 -4.56 16.63 -5.15
C VAL A 254 -4.31 15.61 -4.03
N GLY A 255 -5.36 15.05 -3.47
CA GLY A 255 -5.30 13.98 -2.47
C GLY A 255 -4.98 12.64 -3.10
N PHE A 256 -5.46 12.37 -4.29
CA PHE A 256 -5.21 11.13 -5.02
C PHE A 256 -4.89 11.41 -6.49
N PRO A 257 -4.07 10.54 -7.15
CA PRO A 257 -3.61 10.78 -8.51
C PRO A 257 -4.72 10.99 -9.53
N ASP A 258 -4.60 12.04 -10.36
CA ASP A 258 -5.40 12.22 -11.57
C ASP A 258 -4.88 11.29 -12.66
N VAL A 259 -5.24 10.02 -12.57
CA VAL A 259 -4.85 8.98 -13.50
C VAL A 259 -6.09 8.39 -14.16
N GLN A 260 -5.96 8.07 -15.46
CA GLN A 260 -6.97 7.32 -16.21
C GLN A 260 -6.55 5.85 -16.24
N PRO A 261 -7.09 4.97 -15.37
CA PRO A 261 -6.75 3.57 -15.37
C PRO A 261 -7.15 2.89 -16.69
N MET A 262 -6.54 1.76 -16.97
CA MET A 262 -7.07 0.85 -17.99
C MET A 262 -8.48 0.43 -17.56
N SER A 263 -9.36 0.21 -18.55
CA SER A 263 -10.76 -0.20 -18.31
C SER A 263 -10.88 -1.65 -17.77
N VAL A 264 -9.84 -2.13 -17.08
CA VAL A 264 -9.78 -3.50 -16.56
C VAL A 264 -9.03 -3.53 -15.24
N GLY A 265 -9.46 -4.40 -14.35
CA GLY A 265 -8.83 -4.69 -13.07
C GLY A 265 -9.15 -6.11 -12.62
N LEU A 266 -8.72 -6.43 -11.42
CA LEU A 266 -8.91 -7.71 -10.76
C LEU A 266 -9.65 -7.51 -9.44
N TRP A 267 -10.59 -8.39 -9.15
CA TRP A 267 -11.32 -8.44 -7.89
C TRP A 267 -11.11 -9.78 -7.21
N TRP A 268 -10.65 -9.75 -5.98
CA TRP A 268 -10.59 -10.88 -5.05
C TRP A 268 -11.79 -10.80 -4.10
N PRO A 269 -12.86 -11.58 -4.31
CA PRO A 269 -13.99 -11.61 -3.36
C PRO A 269 -13.56 -12.09 -1.98
N THR A 270 -12.55 -12.96 -1.95
CA THR A 270 -11.96 -13.52 -0.74
C THR A 270 -10.46 -13.66 -0.95
N ALA A 271 -9.71 -12.67 -0.50
CA ALA A 271 -8.25 -12.67 -0.53
C ALA A 271 -7.68 -13.14 0.82
N LYS A 272 -6.62 -13.94 0.77
CA LYS A 272 -5.71 -14.13 1.89
C LYS A 272 -4.44 -13.34 1.62
N ILE A 273 -4.12 -12.43 2.53
CA ILE A 273 -2.97 -11.55 2.39
C ILE A 273 -2.00 -11.83 3.53
N LEU A 274 -0.74 -12.03 3.21
CA LEU A 274 0.33 -12.21 4.17
C LEU A 274 1.34 -11.07 4.04
N PHE A 275 1.56 -10.35 5.15
CA PHE A 275 2.69 -9.43 5.29
C PHE A 275 3.74 -10.06 6.18
N THR A 276 4.89 -10.35 5.61
CA THR A 276 6.07 -10.77 6.36
C THR A 276 6.72 -9.57 7.04
N PRO A 277 7.61 -9.78 8.03
CA PRO A 277 8.43 -8.70 8.56
C PRO A 277 9.14 -7.92 7.46
N PRO A 278 9.19 -6.57 7.55
CA PRO A 278 9.91 -5.76 6.59
C PRO A 278 11.41 -6.07 6.65
N VAL A 279 12.07 -6.07 5.50
CA VAL A 279 13.52 -6.22 5.39
C VAL A 279 14.15 -4.83 5.40
N ILE A 280 15.01 -4.57 6.38
CA ILE A 280 15.78 -3.32 6.45
C ILE A 280 16.89 -3.36 5.41
N LEU A 281 17.06 -2.26 4.69
CA LEU A 281 18.07 -2.12 3.65
C LEU A 281 19.12 -1.08 4.05
N ASN A 282 20.36 -1.30 3.64
CA ASN A 282 21.41 -0.29 3.66
C ASN A 282 21.28 0.68 2.46
N VAL A 283 22.14 1.67 2.38
CA VAL A 283 22.16 2.66 1.30
C VAL A 283 22.42 2.07 -0.10
N PHE A 284 22.83 0.81 -0.19
CA PHE A 284 23.02 0.10 -1.45
C PHE A 284 21.84 -0.80 -1.81
N GLY A 285 20.74 -0.75 -1.03
CA GLY A 285 19.56 -1.59 -1.24
C GLY A 285 19.74 -3.06 -0.86
N GLN A 286 20.78 -3.37 -0.10
CA GLN A 286 21.04 -4.72 0.39
C GLN A 286 20.47 -4.91 1.79
N PRO A 287 19.96 -6.12 2.12
CA PRO A 287 19.54 -6.42 3.49
C PRO A 287 20.66 -6.15 4.49
N VAL A 288 20.32 -5.47 5.59
CA VAL A 288 21.23 -5.32 6.72
C VAL A 288 21.21 -6.62 7.51
N ALA A 289 22.35 -7.27 7.65
CA ALA A 289 22.49 -8.42 8.54
C ALA A 289 22.22 -7.98 9.99
N GLU A 290 21.51 -8.82 10.76
CA GLU A 290 21.42 -8.63 12.21
C GLU A 290 22.85 -8.62 12.79
N GLU A 291 23.27 -7.49 13.35
CA GLU A 291 24.47 -7.48 14.19
C GLU A 291 24.18 -8.38 15.39
N ASP A 292 24.93 -9.48 15.47
CA ASP A 292 25.00 -10.31 16.66
C ASP A 292 25.21 -9.40 17.88
N LYS A 293 24.17 -9.21 18.71
CA LYS A 293 24.31 -8.66 20.05
C LYS A 293 25.06 -9.67 20.93
N LYS A 294 26.29 -10.00 20.55
CA LYS A 294 27.27 -10.60 21.43
C LYS A 294 28.16 -9.49 21.93
N THR A 295 28.11 -9.30 23.23
CA THR A 295 29.00 -8.52 24.10
C THR A 295 28.45 -7.14 24.49
N LYS A 296 27.75 -7.01 25.61
CA LYS A 296 28.37 -6.84 26.93
C LYS A 296 27.37 -7.08 28.05
#